data_1479a5b4cdf8e454f448b3837e272c01
#
_entry.id   1479a5b4cdf8e454f448b3837e272c01
#
_cell.length_a   1.000
_cell.length_b   1.000
_cell.length_c   1.000
_cell.angle_alpha   90.00
_cell.angle_beta   90.00
_cell.angle_gamma   90.00
#
_symmetry.space_group_name_H-M   'P 1'
#
loop_
_entity.id
_entity.type
_entity.pdbx_description
1 polymer ?
#
loop_
_entity_poly.entity_id
_entity_poly.type
_entity_poly.pdbx_seq_one_letter_code
_entity_poly.pdbx_strand_id
1 'polypeptide(L)'
;DVITSKVSINNDTKKYAVTDTLELTDKELENIDAGFIENEVFDLNLNKYVSRITVQNKAGTTVKEYNKEQLAKLEIDSKQLAGSTVLIEYEIRITNEGELPGYANEIVDYIPTDLKFSSEINKDWYISTDGNLHNTSLTNDVIDVGETKILTLTLTKTMTENNTGTTVNTAEIAKASNELSIPDKDSTPGNKVQGEDDMSTAEVIISIRTGLAFTIGTIVVIIIL
;
A
#
# COMPACT_ATOMS: atom_id res chain seq x y z
N ASP A 1 26.56 38.84 -21.80
CA ASP A 1 27.55 38.08 -21.05
C ASP A 1 26.83 37.05 -20.20
N VAL A 2 27.03 35.78 -20.50
CA VAL A 2 26.47 34.68 -19.70
C VAL A 2 27.34 34.56 -18.45
N ILE A 3 26.80 34.97 -17.31
CA ILE A 3 27.46 34.75 -16.01
C ILE A 3 27.27 33.28 -15.68
N THR A 4 28.27 32.45 -15.94
CA THR A 4 28.29 31.07 -15.48
C THR A 4 28.70 31.07 -14.02
N SER A 5 27.80 30.64 -13.12
CA SER A 5 28.12 30.38 -11.72
C SER A 5 29.28 29.37 -11.63
N LYS A 6 30.34 29.73 -10.93
CA LYS A 6 31.51 28.86 -10.67
C LYS A 6 31.37 28.13 -9.35
N VAL A 7 30.16 27.84 -8.91
CA VAL A 7 29.91 27.17 -7.64
C VAL A 7 29.58 25.70 -7.91
N SER A 8 30.23 24.79 -7.24
CA SER A 8 29.94 23.35 -7.26
C SER A 8 29.60 22.83 -5.86
N ILE A 9 28.84 21.76 -5.81
CA ILE A 9 28.52 21.09 -4.54
C ILE A 9 29.76 20.29 -4.09
N ASN A 10 30.15 20.42 -2.83
CA ASN A 10 31.16 19.56 -2.24
C ASN A 10 30.63 18.14 -2.13
N ASN A 11 31.18 17.22 -2.95
CA ASN A 11 30.75 15.83 -3.02
C ASN A 11 31.07 14.99 -1.77
N ASP A 12 32.02 15.42 -0.93
CA ASP A 12 32.43 14.66 0.26
C ASP A 12 31.43 14.81 1.42
N THR A 13 30.79 15.97 1.52
CA THR A 13 29.87 16.26 2.62
C THR A 13 28.45 16.63 2.20
N LYS A 14 28.26 17.04 0.93
CA LYS A 14 26.99 17.55 0.36
C LYS A 14 26.30 18.66 1.19
N LYS A 15 27.05 19.32 2.08
CA LYS A 15 26.53 20.28 3.05
C LYS A 15 26.74 21.75 2.67
N TYR A 16 27.61 22.01 1.74
CA TYR A 16 27.91 23.38 1.32
C TYR A 16 28.40 23.43 -0.13
N ALA A 17 28.14 24.52 -0.76
CA ALA A 17 28.66 24.82 -2.09
C ALA A 17 30.03 25.48 -1.96
N VAL A 18 30.93 25.15 -2.87
CA VAL A 18 32.27 25.72 -2.95
C VAL A 18 32.53 26.33 -4.31
N THR A 19 33.28 27.41 -4.35
CA THR A 19 33.81 27.96 -5.58
C THR A 19 35.16 27.33 -5.89
N ASP A 20 35.58 27.39 -7.14
CA ASP A 20 37.01 27.21 -7.48
C ASP A 20 37.87 28.25 -6.76
N THR A 21 39.19 28.01 -6.65
CA THR A 21 40.14 28.96 -6.10
C THR A 21 40.01 30.29 -6.85
N LEU A 22 39.66 31.35 -6.12
CA LEU A 22 39.54 32.69 -6.66
C LEU A 22 40.83 33.45 -6.33
N GLU A 23 41.51 33.95 -7.34
CA GLU A 23 42.64 34.85 -7.16
C GLU A 23 42.11 36.28 -6.97
N LEU A 24 42.39 36.86 -5.80
CA LEU A 24 42.15 38.26 -5.53
C LEU A 24 43.27 39.07 -6.19
N THR A 25 42.96 39.70 -7.31
CA THR A 25 43.77 40.78 -7.86
C THR A 25 43.25 42.09 -7.29
N ASP A 26 43.95 43.23 -7.46
CA ASP A 26 43.60 44.56 -6.89
C ASP A 26 42.19 45.11 -7.23
N LYS A 27 41.28 44.28 -7.62
CA LYS A 27 39.87 44.60 -7.94
C LYS A 27 38.93 43.74 -7.10
N GLU A 28 37.83 44.34 -6.72
CA GLU A 28 36.71 43.63 -6.10
C GLU A 28 36.22 42.53 -7.03
N LEU A 29 35.97 41.34 -6.46
CA LEU A 29 35.27 40.26 -7.14
C LEU A 29 33.75 40.56 -7.09
N GLU A 30 33.26 41.16 -8.17
CA GLU A 30 31.84 41.37 -8.34
C GLU A 30 31.18 40.12 -8.95
N ASN A 31 29.92 39.85 -8.60
CA ASN A 31 29.07 38.82 -9.19
C ASN A 31 29.47 37.36 -8.86
N ILE A 32 29.82 37.10 -7.60
CA ILE A 32 29.83 35.74 -7.08
C ILE A 32 28.45 35.46 -6.48
N ASP A 33 27.56 34.97 -7.28
CA ASP A 33 26.22 34.58 -6.86
C ASP A 33 26.19 33.06 -6.65
N ALA A 34 25.78 32.63 -5.47
CA ALA A 34 25.40 31.25 -5.19
C ALA A 34 23.86 31.18 -5.15
N GLY A 35 23.26 30.69 -6.21
CA GLY A 35 21.84 30.30 -6.22
C GLY A 35 21.73 28.92 -5.57
N PHE A 36 21.00 28.81 -4.48
CA PHE A 36 20.56 27.54 -3.95
C PHE A 36 19.17 27.26 -4.50
N ILE A 37 19.03 26.12 -5.18
CA ILE A 37 17.72 25.57 -5.49
C ILE A 37 17.43 24.62 -4.33
N GLU A 38 16.31 24.84 -3.65
CA GLU A 38 15.77 23.85 -2.71
C GLU A 38 15.53 22.57 -3.50
N ASN A 39 16.08 21.45 -3.06
CA ASN A 39 15.83 20.18 -3.71
C ASN A 39 14.37 19.82 -3.39
N GLU A 40 13.50 20.01 -4.36
CA GLU A 40 12.12 19.53 -4.27
C GLU A 40 12.12 18.01 -4.05
N VAL A 41 11.30 17.57 -3.12
CA VAL A 41 11.20 16.16 -2.71
C VAL A 41 10.01 15.53 -3.41
N PHE A 42 10.24 14.44 -4.13
CA PHE A 42 9.19 13.56 -4.61
C PHE A 42 9.09 12.34 -3.69
N ASP A 43 7.87 12.01 -3.24
CA ASP A 43 7.66 11.00 -2.20
C ASP A 43 6.21 10.48 -2.29
N LEU A 44 6.03 9.25 -2.75
CA LEU A 44 4.72 8.59 -2.84
C LEU A 44 4.65 7.40 -1.89
N ASN A 45 3.80 7.51 -0.89
CA ASN A 45 3.51 6.46 0.08
C ASN A 45 2.33 5.58 -0.35
N LEU A 46 2.43 4.26 -0.19
CA LEU A 46 1.34 3.31 -0.39
C LEU A 46 0.92 2.68 0.94
N ASN A 47 -0.36 2.80 1.28
CA ASN A 47 -0.94 2.11 2.43
C ASN A 47 -2.09 1.20 1.99
N LYS A 48 -2.03 -0.08 2.40
CA LYS A 48 -3.01 -1.10 2.06
C LYS A 48 -3.62 -1.70 3.31
N TYR A 49 -4.95 -1.86 3.31
CA TYR A 49 -5.66 -2.57 4.39
C TYR A 49 -6.91 -3.26 3.86
N VAL A 50 -7.47 -4.17 4.64
CA VAL A 50 -8.77 -4.79 4.34
C VAL A 50 -9.87 -3.81 4.75
N SER A 51 -10.66 -3.33 3.79
CA SER A 51 -11.78 -2.41 4.04
C SER A 51 -13.08 -3.15 4.36
N ARG A 52 -13.29 -4.31 3.72
CA ARG A 52 -14.53 -5.08 3.87
C ARG A 52 -14.30 -6.57 3.67
N ILE A 53 -15.03 -7.37 4.42
CA ILE A 53 -15.17 -8.80 4.18
C ILE A 53 -16.65 -9.14 4.01
N THR A 54 -16.98 -9.81 2.90
CA THR A 54 -18.30 -10.31 2.62
C THR A 54 -18.28 -11.83 2.59
N VAL A 55 -19.09 -12.47 3.42
CA VAL A 55 -19.26 -13.92 3.45
C VAL A 55 -20.57 -14.29 2.82
N GLN A 56 -20.53 -15.12 1.79
CA GLN A 56 -21.71 -15.68 1.10
C GLN A 56 -21.78 -17.18 1.36
N ASN A 57 -22.89 -17.65 1.92
CA ASN A 57 -23.15 -19.06 2.20
C ASN A 57 -24.65 -19.39 2.10
N LYS A 58 -25.01 -20.62 2.41
CA LYS A 58 -26.42 -21.06 2.36
C LYS A 58 -27.35 -20.34 3.34
N ALA A 59 -26.82 -19.76 4.41
CA ALA A 59 -27.58 -18.99 5.40
C ALA A 59 -27.81 -17.55 4.96
N GLY A 60 -27.12 -17.07 3.91
CA GLY A 60 -27.22 -15.71 3.38
C GLY A 60 -25.87 -15.02 3.25
N THR A 61 -25.92 -13.70 3.24
CA THR A 61 -24.73 -12.84 3.11
C THR A 61 -24.49 -12.09 4.42
N THR A 62 -23.24 -12.09 4.88
CA THR A 62 -22.79 -11.30 6.04
C THR A 62 -21.68 -10.37 5.59
N VAL A 63 -21.75 -9.11 6.02
CA VAL A 63 -20.74 -8.08 5.71
C VAL A 63 -20.10 -7.59 6.99
N LYS A 64 -18.80 -7.40 6.96
CA LYS A 64 -18.02 -6.80 8.04
C LYS A 64 -17.05 -5.78 7.48
N GLU A 65 -17.08 -4.56 8.00
CA GLU A 65 -16.23 -3.45 7.58
C GLU A 65 -15.10 -3.23 8.57
N TYR A 66 -13.98 -2.73 8.07
CA TYR A 66 -12.78 -2.43 8.82
C TYR A 66 -12.20 -1.09 8.37
N ASN A 67 -11.40 -0.48 9.20
CA ASN A 67 -10.59 0.68 8.86
C ASN A 67 -9.10 0.34 8.90
N LYS A 68 -8.26 1.28 8.50
CA LYS A 68 -6.80 1.09 8.41
C LYS A 68 -6.11 0.75 9.73
N GLU A 69 -6.74 1.04 10.88
CA GLU A 69 -6.20 0.76 12.22
C GLU A 69 -6.57 -0.65 12.71
N GLN A 70 -7.41 -1.37 11.97
CA GLN A 70 -7.98 -2.63 12.43
C GLN A 70 -7.38 -3.81 11.67
N LEU A 71 -6.93 -4.80 12.43
CA LEU A 71 -6.65 -6.12 11.87
C LEU A 71 -7.96 -6.82 11.50
N ALA A 72 -8.12 -7.20 10.24
CA ALA A 72 -9.30 -7.86 9.74
C ALA A 72 -9.40 -9.29 10.29
N LYS A 73 -10.43 -9.56 11.10
CA LYS A 73 -10.70 -10.87 11.71
C LYS A 73 -12.12 -11.34 11.40
N LEU A 74 -12.20 -12.52 10.80
CA LEU A 74 -13.44 -13.16 10.44
C LEU A 74 -13.56 -14.51 11.17
N GLU A 75 -14.69 -14.71 11.85
CA GLU A 75 -15.06 -16.01 12.42
C GLU A 75 -16.24 -16.59 11.62
N ILE A 76 -16.10 -17.82 11.13
CA ILE A 76 -17.16 -18.52 10.39
C ILE A 76 -17.58 -19.73 11.23
N ASP A 77 -18.90 -19.93 11.37
CA ASP A 77 -19.43 -21.13 12.04
C ASP A 77 -19.00 -22.40 11.29
N SER A 78 -18.55 -23.42 12.00
CA SER A 78 -18.07 -24.66 11.42
C SER A 78 -19.08 -25.33 10.49
N LYS A 79 -20.40 -25.21 10.80
CA LYS A 79 -21.48 -25.76 9.98
C LYS A 79 -21.70 -24.99 8.67
N GLN A 80 -21.22 -23.78 8.59
CA GLN A 80 -21.37 -22.88 7.43
C GLN A 80 -20.09 -22.73 6.62
N LEU A 81 -18.96 -23.24 7.12
CA LEU A 81 -17.63 -23.04 6.57
C LEU A 81 -17.51 -23.61 5.15
N ALA A 82 -17.80 -24.92 5.01
CA ALA A 82 -17.62 -25.60 3.73
C ALA A 82 -18.57 -25.06 2.65
N GLY A 83 -17.98 -24.56 1.55
CA GLY A 83 -18.70 -23.96 0.43
C GLY A 83 -19.09 -22.48 0.63
N SER A 84 -18.69 -21.86 1.75
CA SER A 84 -18.76 -20.40 1.85
C SER A 84 -17.77 -19.75 0.88
N THR A 85 -18.19 -18.65 0.27
CA THR A 85 -17.33 -17.76 -0.49
C THR A 85 -17.07 -16.51 0.34
N VAL A 86 -15.80 -16.20 0.55
CA VAL A 86 -15.36 -14.99 1.24
C VAL A 86 -14.81 -14.04 0.20
N LEU A 87 -15.38 -12.84 0.09
CA LEU A 87 -14.86 -11.75 -0.70
C LEU A 87 -14.12 -10.81 0.27
N ILE A 88 -12.86 -10.53 -0.03
CA ILE A 88 -11.99 -9.65 0.74
C ILE A 88 -11.73 -8.43 -0.12
N GLU A 89 -12.26 -7.29 0.30
CA GLU A 89 -12.03 -6.00 -0.35
C GLU A 89 -10.88 -5.31 0.34
N TYR A 90 -9.89 -4.96 -0.44
CA TYR A 90 -8.74 -4.17 -0.03
C TYR A 90 -8.90 -2.73 -0.51
N GLU A 91 -8.57 -1.80 0.35
CA GLU A 91 -8.35 -0.41 -0.02
C GLU A 91 -6.85 -0.15 -0.08
N ILE A 92 -6.40 0.43 -1.20
CA ILE A 92 -5.01 0.77 -1.48
C ILE A 92 -4.99 2.29 -1.65
N ARG A 93 -4.30 2.97 -0.75
CA ARG A 93 -4.20 4.43 -0.69
C ARG A 93 -2.81 4.83 -1.13
N ILE A 94 -2.73 5.70 -2.13
CA ILE A 94 -1.49 6.29 -2.59
C ILE A 94 -1.52 7.76 -2.19
N THR A 95 -0.61 8.18 -1.33
CA THR A 95 -0.53 9.55 -0.82
C THR A 95 0.78 10.18 -1.27
N ASN A 96 0.71 11.41 -1.76
CA ASN A 96 1.90 12.20 -2.03
C ASN A 96 2.33 12.90 -0.73
N GLU A 97 3.44 12.44 -0.13
CA GLU A 97 4.04 12.99 1.09
C GLU A 97 5.22 13.93 0.77
N GLY A 98 5.51 14.10 -0.52
CA GLY A 98 6.56 14.98 -1.02
C GLY A 98 6.14 16.45 -1.17
N GLU A 99 6.94 17.18 -1.95
CA GLU A 99 6.78 18.60 -2.27
C GLU A 99 6.46 18.83 -3.75
N LEU A 100 6.51 17.76 -4.57
CA LEU A 100 6.24 17.78 -5.99
C LEU A 100 5.00 16.98 -6.33
N PRO A 101 4.09 17.47 -7.19
CA PRO A 101 3.06 16.65 -7.80
C PRO A 101 3.68 15.53 -8.62
N GLY A 102 3.00 14.38 -8.67
CA GLY A 102 3.46 13.24 -9.44
C GLY A 102 2.38 12.25 -9.79
N TYR A 103 2.79 11.10 -10.32
CA TYR A 103 1.92 10.07 -10.83
C TYR A 103 2.33 8.71 -10.31
N ALA A 104 1.37 7.93 -9.83
CA ALA A 104 1.53 6.49 -9.62
C ALA A 104 1.13 5.78 -10.92
N ASN A 105 2.10 5.59 -11.83
CA ASN A 105 1.81 5.12 -13.18
C ASN A 105 1.36 3.66 -13.21
N GLU A 106 1.82 2.84 -12.27
CA GLU A 106 1.45 1.43 -12.18
C GLU A 106 1.51 0.94 -10.74
N ILE A 107 0.44 0.32 -10.29
CA ILE A 107 0.36 -0.40 -9.02
C ILE A 107 0.33 -1.89 -9.31
N VAL A 108 1.12 -2.66 -8.57
CA VAL A 108 1.14 -4.13 -8.63
C VAL A 108 0.61 -4.71 -7.33
N ASP A 109 -0.23 -5.73 -7.42
CA ASP A 109 -0.69 -6.54 -6.30
C ASP A 109 -0.24 -7.99 -6.48
N TYR A 110 0.48 -8.50 -5.48
CA TYR A 110 1.06 -9.83 -5.46
C TYR A 110 0.06 -10.83 -4.88
N ILE A 111 -0.78 -11.41 -5.75
CA ILE A 111 -1.90 -12.28 -5.32
C ILE A 111 -1.39 -13.48 -4.51
N PRO A 112 -1.87 -13.69 -3.26
CA PRO A 112 -1.66 -14.92 -2.54
C PRO A 112 -2.28 -16.13 -3.26
N THR A 113 -1.62 -17.27 -3.20
CA THR A 113 -2.02 -18.49 -3.94
C THR A 113 -3.40 -19.05 -3.55
N ASP A 114 -3.89 -18.69 -2.36
CA ASP A 114 -5.19 -19.11 -1.82
C ASP A 114 -6.34 -18.13 -2.12
N LEU A 115 -6.04 -17.01 -2.79
CA LEU A 115 -7.02 -16.06 -3.27
C LEU A 115 -7.19 -16.13 -4.79
N LYS A 116 -8.36 -15.72 -5.27
CA LYS A 116 -8.70 -15.70 -6.68
C LYS A 116 -9.15 -14.30 -7.09
N PHE A 117 -8.71 -13.90 -8.27
CA PHE A 117 -9.10 -12.67 -8.94
C PHE A 117 -10.27 -12.89 -9.90
N SER A 118 -11.13 -11.87 -10.05
CA SER A 118 -12.14 -11.77 -11.10
C SER A 118 -12.14 -10.37 -11.69
N SER A 119 -11.95 -10.26 -12.99
CA SER A 119 -12.05 -9.00 -13.74
C SER A 119 -13.48 -8.46 -13.83
N GLU A 120 -14.50 -9.28 -13.57
CA GLU A 120 -15.88 -8.82 -13.53
C GLU A 120 -16.14 -7.89 -12.33
N ILE A 121 -15.47 -8.16 -11.21
CA ILE A 121 -15.57 -7.37 -9.98
C ILE A 121 -14.58 -6.19 -10.01
N ASN A 122 -13.38 -6.40 -10.57
CA ASN A 122 -12.26 -5.47 -10.54
C ASN A 122 -11.95 -4.95 -11.95
N LYS A 123 -12.70 -3.96 -12.43
CA LYS A 123 -12.66 -3.51 -13.83
C LYS A 123 -11.32 -2.84 -14.22
N ASP A 124 -10.64 -2.20 -13.25
CA ASP A 124 -9.41 -1.44 -13.47
C ASP A 124 -8.15 -2.29 -13.24
N TRP A 125 -8.34 -3.58 -12.87
CA TRP A 125 -7.27 -4.52 -12.61
C TRP A 125 -7.20 -5.61 -13.67
N TYR A 126 -5.99 -6.04 -14.01
CA TYR A 126 -5.75 -7.15 -14.95
C TYR A 126 -4.57 -8.01 -14.49
N ILE A 127 -4.57 -9.29 -14.88
CA ILE A 127 -3.43 -10.18 -14.67
C ILE A 127 -2.42 -9.93 -15.79
N SER A 128 -1.19 -9.61 -15.41
CA SER A 128 -0.08 -9.41 -16.35
C SER A 128 0.66 -10.72 -16.62
N THR A 129 1.63 -10.67 -17.51
CA THR A 129 2.45 -11.84 -17.92
C THR A 129 3.32 -12.37 -16.79
N ASP A 130 3.58 -11.59 -15.76
CA ASP A 130 4.31 -11.99 -14.54
C ASP A 130 3.43 -12.75 -13.53
N GLY A 131 2.13 -12.87 -13.81
CA GLY A 131 1.15 -13.55 -12.96
C GLY A 131 0.58 -12.71 -11.82
N ASN A 132 0.99 -11.45 -11.69
CA ASN A 132 0.47 -10.51 -10.70
C ASN A 132 -0.66 -9.66 -11.26
N LEU A 133 -1.38 -8.97 -10.36
CA LEU A 133 -2.39 -7.98 -10.75
C LEU A 133 -1.74 -6.62 -10.94
N HIS A 134 -2.12 -5.96 -12.02
CA HIS A 134 -1.66 -4.63 -12.35
C HIS A 134 -2.84 -3.67 -12.48
N ASN A 135 -2.63 -2.43 -12.05
CA ASN A 135 -3.56 -1.32 -12.22
C ASN A 135 -2.79 -0.11 -12.75
N THR A 136 -3.26 0.45 -13.86
CA THR A 136 -2.66 1.63 -14.50
C THR A 136 -3.64 2.79 -14.61
N SER A 137 -4.76 2.74 -13.88
CA SER A 137 -5.81 3.76 -13.96
C SER A 137 -5.35 5.15 -13.52
N LEU A 138 -4.31 5.24 -12.67
CA LEU A 138 -3.75 6.50 -12.19
C LEU A 138 -2.62 7.06 -13.08
N THR A 139 -2.31 6.44 -14.22
CA THR A 139 -1.17 6.83 -15.08
C THR A 139 -1.24 8.31 -15.53
N ASN A 140 -2.45 8.83 -15.74
CA ASN A 140 -2.68 10.22 -16.17
C ASN A 140 -3.42 11.03 -15.09
N ASP A 141 -3.49 10.55 -13.88
CA ASP A 141 -4.18 11.19 -12.77
C ASP A 141 -3.13 11.73 -11.79
N VAL A 142 -2.90 13.04 -11.85
CA VAL A 142 -1.91 13.68 -10.98
C VAL A 142 -2.29 13.53 -9.52
N ILE A 143 -1.30 13.30 -8.68
CA ILE A 143 -1.42 13.27 -7.23
C ILE A 143 -0.73 14.52 -6.71
N ASP A 144 -1.52 15.52 -6.34
CA ASP A 144 -1.02 16.77 -5.77
C ASP A 144 -0.41 16.55 -4.38
N VAL A 145 0.43 17.47 -3.95
CA VAL A 145 1.07 17.45 -2.63
C VAL A 145 0.01 17.32 -1.51
N GLY A 146 0.14 16.29 -0.68
CA GLY A 146 -0.81 15.96 0.38
C GLY A 146 -2.09 15.28 -0.10
N GLU A 147 -2.28 15.07 -1.40
CA GLU A 147 -3.43 14.35 -1.95
C GLU A 147 -3.27 12.84 -1.77
N THR A 148 -4.42 12.15 -1.62
CA THR A 148 -4.50 10.69 -1.60
C THR A 148 -5.43 10.20 -2.69
N LYS A 149 -4.96 9.30 -3.55
CA LYS A 149 -5.79 8.51 -4.46
C LYS A 149 -6.09 7.15 -3.84
N ILE A 150 -7.27 6.61 -4.16
CA ILE A 150 -7.75 5.36 -3.58
C ILE A 150 -8.09 4.39 -4.70
N LEU A 151 -7.52 3.19 -4.63
CA LEU A 151 -7.87 2.05 -5.45
C LEU A 151 -8.52 0.97 -4.59
N THR A 152 -9.45 0.22 -5.16
CA THR A 152 -10.05 -0.94 -4.52
C THR A 152 -9.72 -2.21 -5.28
N LEU A 153 -9.50 -3.31 -4.54
CA LEU A 153 -9.29 -4.64 -5.09
C LEU A 153 -10.07 -5.66 -4.27
N THR A 154 -10.93 -6.45 -4.93
CA THR A 154 -11.66 -7.52 -4.27
C THR A 154 -11.14 -8.88 -4.73
N LEU A 155 -10.61 -9.65 -3.80
CA LEU A 155 -10.20 -11.03 -4.03
C LEU A 155 -11.15 -12.00 -3.34
N THR A 156 -11.25 -13.21 -3.87
CA THR A 156 -12.21 -14.22 -3.38
C THR A 156 -11.50 -15.46 -2.86
N LYS A 157 -12.09 -16.08 -1.83
CA LYS A 157 -11.64 -17.35 -1.25
C LYS A 157 -12.83 -18.26 -1.04
N THR A 158 -12.79 -19.45 -1.65
CA THR A 158 -13.77 -20.51 -1.34
C THR A 158 -13.30 -21.27 -0.13
N MET A 159 -14.08 -21.28 0.93
CA MET A 159 -13.69 -21.85 2.20
C MET A 159 -13.80 -23.37 2.23
N THR A 160 -12.82 -23.98 2.85
CA THR A 160 -12.76 -25.40 3.21
C THR A 160 -12.28 -25.52 4.66
N GLU A 161 -12.37 -26.71 5.24
CA GLU A 161 -11.89 -26.94 6.60
C GLU A 161 -10.37 -26.73 6.75
N ASN A 162 -9.63 -26.82 5.64
CA ASN A 162 -8.16 -26.80 5.63
C ASN A 162 -7.54 -25.45 5.18
N ASN A 163 -8.35 -24.45 4.82
CA ASN A 163 -7.82 -23.18 4.31
C ASN A 163 -8.19 -21.95 5.16
N THR A 164 -8.47 -22.18 6.45
CA THR A 164 -8.55 -21.13 7.47
C THR A 164 -7.16 -20.68 7.88
N GLY A 165 -7.07 -19.60 8.63
CA GLY A 165 -5.80 -19.03 9.10
C GLY A 165 -5.55 -17.62 8.55
N THR A 166 -4.29 -17.25 8.52
CA THR A 166 -3.84 -15.93 8.08
C THR A 166 -3.54 -15.94 6.58
N THR A 167 -4.04 -14.93 5.88
CA THR A 167 -3.66 -14.60 4.51
C THR A 167 -3.10 -13.17 4.50
N VAL A 168 -1.92 -12.98 3.90
CA VAL A 168 -1.25 -11.68 3.74
C VAL A 168 -1.23 -11.35 2.25
N ASN A 169 -1.70 -10.17 1.90
CA ASN A 169 -1.68 -9.68 0.53
C ASN A 169 -0.91 -8.36 0.46
N THR A 170 0.00 -8.24 -0.50
CA THR A 170 0.95 -7.13 -0.65
C THR A 170 0.68 -6.37 -1.95
N ALA A 171 0.79 -5.05 -1.90
CA ALA A 171 0.80 -4.19 -3.07
C ALA A 171 1.99 -3.25 -3.04
N GLU A 172 2.40 -2.77 -4.21
CA GLU A 172 3.56 -1.89 -4.40
C GLU A 172 3.28 -0.89 -5.52
N ILE A 173 3.81 0.33 -5.40
CA ILE A 173 3.93 1.26 -6.52
C ILE A 173 5.02 0.73 -7.44
N ALA A 174 4.63 0.13 -8.57
CA ALA A 174 5.60 -0.46 -9.49
C ALA A 174 6.25 0.56 -10.41
N LYS A 175 5.55 1.69 -10.67
CA LYS A 175 6.10 2.81 -11.44
C LYS A 175 5.52 4.11 -10.93
N ALA A 176 6.41 5.08 -10.73
CA ALA A 176 6.07 6.46 -10.39
C ALA A 176 6.82 7.44 -11.29
N SER A 177 6.30 8.64 -11.46
CA SER A 177 6.96 9.70 -12.21
C SER A 177 6.49 11.08 -11.77
N ASN A 178 7.31 12.08 -12.03
CA ASN A 178 6.99 13.49 -11.92
C ASN A 178 7.60 14.26 -13.09
N GLU A 179 7.21 15.51 -13.29
CA GLU A 179 7.67 16.33 -14.44
C GLU A 179 9.18 16.61 -14.42
N LEU A 180 9.80 16.64 -13.24
CA LEU A 180 11.22 16.92 -13.06
C LEU A 180 12.10 15.66 -13.10
N SER A 181 11.50 14.46 -13.21
CA SER A 181 12.20 13.17 -13.16
C SER A 181 13.05 12.99 -11.89
N ILE A 182 12.59 13.55 -10.78
CA ILE A 182 13.21 13.38 -9.47
C ILE A 182 12.83 11.99 -8.95
N PRO A 183 13.78 11.15 -8.53
CA PRO A 183 13.48 9.85 -7.94
C PRO A 183 12.72 10.04 -6.62
N ASP A 184 11.99 9.00 -6.22
CA ASP A 184 11.35 8.94 -4.93
C ASP A 184 12.41 9.03 -3.82
N LYS A 185 12.04 9.66 -2.71
CA LYS A 185 12.96 10.06 -1.63
C LYS A 185 13.58 8.88 -0.89
N ASP A 186 12.79 7.89 -0.58
CA ASP A 186 13.18 6.76 0.27
C ASP A 186 12.68 5.40 -0.20
N SER A 187 12.09 5.35 -1.40
CA SER A 187 11.70 4.11 -2.07
C SER A 187 12.20 4.02 -3.51
N THR A 188 12.18 2.82 -4.06
CA THR A 188 12.48 2.56 -5.47
C THR A 188 11.34 1.76 -6.09
N PRO A 189 10.46 2.39 -6.88
CA PRO A 189 9.29 1.73 -7.43
C PRO A 189 9.59 0.41 -8.15
N GLY A 190 8.84 -0.65 -7.79
CA GLY A 190 8.91 -1.96 -8.44
C GLY A 190 10.09 -2.84 -8.05
N ASN A 191 10.80 -2.55 -6.97
CA ASN A 191 11.98 -3.30 -6.52
C ASN A 191 11.69 -4.46 -5.56
N LYS A 192 10.45 -4.55 -5.03
CA LYS A 192 9.98 -5.57 -4.08
C LYS A 192 10.71 -5.58 -2.74
N VAL A 193 11.17 -4.44 -2.28
CA VAL A 193 11.87 -4.31 -1.01
C VAL A 193 10.87 -4.01 0.10
N GLN A 194 10.77 -4.93 1.06
CA GLN A 194 9.91 -4.73 2.22
C GLN A 194 10.46 -3.65 3.16
N GLY A 195 9.58 -2.78 3.60
CA GLY A 195 9.91 -1.68 4.52
C GLY A 195 10.14 -0.35 3.84
N GLU A 196 10.17 -0.32 2.50
CA GLU A 196 9.99 0.90 1.73
C GLU A 196 8.51 1.33 1.80
N ASP A 197 8.23 2.60 1.71
CA ASP A 197 6.89 3.13 1.92
C ASP A 197 6.01 3.07 0.65
N ASP A 198 6.60 2.73 -0.49
CA ASP A 198 5.89 2.39 -1.73
C ASP A 198 5.28 0.98 -1.73
N MET A 199 5.56 0.16 -0.67
CA MET A 199 5.05 -1.19 -0.51
C MET A 199 4.31 -1.37 0.81
N SER A 200 3.11 -1.97 0.76
CA SER A 200 2.29 -2.24 1.95
C SER A 200 1.59 -3.59 1.89
N THR A 201 1.36 -4.16 3.08
CA THR A 201 0.69 -5.44 3.26
C THR A 201 -0.60 -5.30 4.04
N ALA A 202 -1.61 -6.08 3.68
CA ALA A 202 -2.84 -6.24 4.44
C ALA A 202 -3.03 -7.69 4.86
N GLU A 203 -3.35 -7.89 6.13
CA GLU A 203 -3.55 -9.21 6.74
C GLU A 203 -5.03 -9.44 7.03
N VAL A 204 -5.50 -10.66 6.76
CA VAL A 204 -6.80 -11.14 7.19
C VAL A 204 -6.65 -12.48 7.92
N ILE A 205 -7.31 -12.60 9.06
CA ILE A 205 -7.34 -13.84 9.84
C ILE A 205 -8.74 -14.44 9.75
N ILE A 206 -8.86 -15.64 9.18
CA ILE A 206 -10.12 -16.38 9.13
C ILE A 206 -10.04 -17.56 10.08
N SER A 207 -10.94 -17.62 11.05
CA SER A 207 -11.01 -18.68 12.06
C SER A 207 -12.38 -19.37 12.07
N ILE A 208 -12.40 -20.57 12.63
CA ILE A 208 -13.63 -21.34 12.80
C ILE A 208 -14.20 -21.07 14.19
N ARG A 209 -15.44 -20.66 14.26
CA ARG A 209 -16.19 -20.64 15.50
C ARG A 209 -16.77 -22.03 15.77
N THR A 210 -16.14 -22.78 16.66
CA THR A 210 -16.70 -24.02 17.21
C THR A 210 -17.65 -23.67 18.33
N GLY A 211 -18.96 -23.83 18.09
CA GLY A 211 -19.96 -23.64 19.14
C GLY A 211 -19.80 -24.71 20.22
N LEU A 212 -19.12 -24.42 21.31
CA LEU A 212 -19.27 -25.16 22.56
C LEU A 212 -20.64 -24.79 23.15
N ALA A 213 -21.67 -25.61 22.86
CA ALA A 213 -22.89 -25.57 23.63
C ALA A 213 -22.55 -26.08 25.05
N PHE A 214 -22.30 -25.18 25.96
CA PHE A 214 -22.35 -25.49 27.39
C PHE A 214 -23.82 -25.76 27.72
N THR A 215 -24.23 -27.02 27.72
CA THR A 215 -25.42 -27.44 28.45
C THR A 215 -25.10 -27.28 29.94
N ILE A 216 -25.59 -26.21 30.54
CA ILE A 216 -25.62 -26.07 32.00
C ILE A 216 -26.60 -27.17 32.46
N GLY A 217 -26.08 -28.35 32.82
CA GLY A 217 -26.83 -29.37 33.49
C GLY A 217 -27.31 -28.81 34.82
N THR A 218 -28.62 -28.67 34.98
CA THR A 218 -29.24 -28.28 36.23
C THR A 218 -28.89 -29.34 37.27
N ILE A 219 -27.92 -29.05 38.13
CA ILE A 219 -27.63 -29.89 39.31
C ILE A 219 -28.77 -29.67 40.30
N VAL A 220 -29.74 -30.58 40.33
CA VAL A 220 -30.78 -30.61 41.36
C VAL A 220 -30.11 -31.24 42.60
N VAL A 221 -29.75 -30.41 43.56
CA VAL A 221 -29.33 -30.88 44.89
C VAL A 221 -30.60 -31.17 45.67
N ILE A 222 -30.94 -32.47 45.84
CA ILE A 222 -31.99 -32.92 46.76
C ILE A 222 -31.38 -32.98 48.14
N ILE A 223 -31.70 -32.03 49.01
CA ILE A 223 -31.40 -32.09 50.45
C ILE A 223 -32.50 -32.93 51.07
N ILE A 224 -32.19 -34.15 51.54
CA ILE A 224 -33.06 -34.96 52.38
C ILE A 224 -32.79 -34.56 53.85
N LEU A 225 -33.80 -34.03 54.52
CA LEU A 225 -33.84 -33.75 55.94
C LEU A 225 -34.30 -35.00 56.71
#